data_48ab38f0eceede54678141788c2897ee
#
_entry.id   48ab38f0eceede54678141788c2897ee
#
_cell.length_a   1.000
_cell.length_b   1.000
_cell.length_c   1.000
_cell.angle_alpha   90.00
_cell.angle_beta   90.00
_cell.angle_gamma   90.00
#
_symmetry.space_group_name_H-M   'P 1'
#
loop_
_entity.id
_entity.type
_entity.pdbx_description
1 polymer ?
#
loop_
_entity_poly.entity_id
_entity_poly.type
_entity_poly.pdbx_seq_one_letter_code
_entity_poly.pdbx_strand_id
1 'polypeptide(L)'
;LAKKLNILMFSGEYDKALAALILANTARQMGIDVTMFFAFWGLCILRNDSNMKGKSFYEKLLSAMTPKGPEDLPLSKMNFSGIGKAMMLEMMDDNEAPKLIDFLNSARKKGVKFYSCKLSMEIMGIDKNELIPEVEIMDAQQYLKDALESDIQLFV
;
A
#
# COMPACT_ATOMS: atom_id res chain seq x y z
N LEU A 1 8.38 -4.05 -26.90
CA LEU A 1 7.16 -3.71 -26.16
C LEU A 1 7.51 -3.57 -24.68
N ALA A 2 7.09 -2.46 -24.07
CA ALA A 2 7.21 -2.29 -22.63
C ALA A 2 6.41 -3.38 -21.91
N LYS A 3 7.02 -4.03 -20.95
CA LYS A 3 6.35 -4.98 -20.07
C LYS A 3 5.64 -4.22 -18.94
N LYS A 4 4.57 -4.79 -18.44
CA LYS A 4 3.75 -4.14 -17.41
C LYS A 4 3.41 -5.13 -16.30
N LEU A 5 3.62 -4.68 -15.06
CA LEU A 5 3.24 -5.37 -13.82
C LEU A 5 2.09 -4.60 -13.16
N ASN A 6 1.00 -5.30 -12.88
CA ASN A 6 -0.11 -4.79 -12.09
C ASN A 6 -0.15 -5.52 -10.74
N ILE A 7 -0.19 -4.77 -9.66
CA ILE A 7 -0.33 -5.31 -8.29
C ILE A 7 -1.59 -4.76 -7.66
N LEU A 8 -2.53 -5.64 -7.29
CA LEU A 8 -3.62 -5.30 -6.39
C LEU A 8 -3.18 -5.55 -4.96
N MET A 9 -3.06 -4.47 -4.19
CA MET A 9 -2.68 -4.50 -2.78
C MET A 9 -3.92 -4.40 -1.90
N PHE A 10 -4.42 -5.54 -1.44
CA PHE A 10 -5.56 -5.62 -0.54
C PHE A 10 -5.14 -5.61 0.92
N SER A 11 -4.02 -6.27 1.23
CA SER A 11 -3.55 -6.48 2.59
C SER A 11 -2.91 -5.23 3.19
N GLY A 12 -3.17 -4.99 4.46
CA GLY A 12 -2.60 -3.90 5.23
C GLY A 12 -1.61 -4.39 6.29
N GLU A 13 -0.80 -5.40 5.98
CA GLU A 13 0.23 -5.92 6.87
C GLU A 13 1.63 -5.61 6.34
N TYR A 14 2.54 -5.36 7.27
CA TYR A 14 3.90 -4.89 7.00
C TYR A 14 4.68 -5.82 6.07
N ASP A 15 4.69 -7.12 6.35
CA ASP A 15 5.40 -8.14 5.58
C ASP A 15 4.84 -8.31 4.16
N LYS A 16 3.53 -8.27 3.99
CA LYS A 16 2.88 -8.34 2.67
C LYS A 16 3.13 -7.09 1.85
N ALA A 17 3.04 -5.92 2.47
CA ALA A 17 3.37 -4.65 1.83
C ALA A 17 4.84 -4.60 1.40
N LEU A 18 5.74 -5.11 2.25
CA LEU A 18 7.16 -5.21 1.96
C LEU A 18 7.41 -6.09 0.72
N ALA A 19 6.79 -7.27 0.66
CA ALA A 19 6.89 -8.17 -0.49
C ALA A 19 6.41 -7.50 -1.79
N ALA A 20 5.26 -6.84 -1.76
CA ALA A 20 4.72 -6.15 -2.92
C ALA A 20 5.63 -5.01 -3.41
N LEU A 21 6.16 -4.21 -2.48
CA LEU A 21 7.04 -3.09 -2.82
C LEU A 21 8.45 -3.55 -3.26
N ILE A 22 8.96 -4.67 -2.76
CA ILE A 22 10.18 -5.29 -3.28
C ILE A 22 9.99 -5.64 -4.75
N LEU A 23 8.89 -6.30 -5.10
CA LEU A 23 8.58 -6.67 -6.49
C LEU A 23 8.39 -5.43 -7.38
N ALA A 24 7.67 -4.43 -6.91
CA ALA A 24 7.46 -3.19 -7.65
C ALA A 24 8.76 -2.45 -7.95
N ASN A 25 9.64 -2.32 -6.95
CA ASN A 25 10.95 -1.69 -7.12
C ASN A 25 11.85 -2.47 -8.07
N THR A 26 11.86 -3.80 -7.93
CA THR A 26 12.65 -4.68 -8.81
C THR A 26 12.16 -4.60 -10.25
N ALA A 27 10.85 -4.63 -10.47
CA ALA A 27 10.26 -4.49 -11.79
C ALA A 27 10.67 -3.17 -12.46
N ARG A 28 10.64 -2.06 -11.71
CA ARG A 28 11.10 -0.76 -12.22
C ARG A 28 12.59 -0.75 -12.58
N GLN A 29 13.42 -1.45 -11.81
CA GLN A 29 14.85 -1.62 -12.15
C GLN A 29 15.06 -2.42 -13.44
N MET A 30 14.16 -3.34 -13.74
CA MET A 30 14.18 -4.14 -14.98
C MET A 30 13.55 -3.39 -16.17
N GLY A 31 13.12 -2.14 -16.00
CA GLY A 31 12.45 -1.38 -17.07
C GLY A 31 10.99 -1.77 -17.29
N ILE A 32 10.37 -2.48 -16.34
CA ILE A 32 8.97 -2.88 -16.38
C ILE A 32 8.11 -1.75 -15.79
N ASP A 33 7.05 -1.37 -16.48
CA ASP A 33 6.08 -0.41 -15.94
C ASP A 33 5.26 -1.06 -14.81
N VAL A 34 5.03 -0.32 -13.73
CA VAL A 34 4.34 -0.83 -12.56
C VAL A 34 3.16 0.05 -12.19
N THR A 35 2.01 -0.60 -12.04
CA THR A 35 0.80 -0.03 -11.49
C THR A 35 0.44 -0.77 -10.22
N MET A 36 0.18 -0.05 -9.14
CA MET A 36 -0.32 -0.61 -7.88
C MET A 36 -1.69 -0.01 -7.57
N PHE A 37 -2.67 -0.89 -7.36
CA PHE A 37 -4.03 -0.55 -6.99
C PHE A 37 -4.30 -0.99 -5.56
N PHE A 38 -4.55 -0.02 -4.67
CA PHE A 38 -4.73 -0.24 -3.24
C PHE A 38 -6.22 -0.27 -2.90
N ALA A 39 -6.66 -1.35 -2.26
CA ALA A 39 -8.04 -1.55 -1.85
C ALA A 39 -8.11 -1.93 -0.37
N PHE A 40 -9.16 -1.49 0.31
CA PHE A 40 -9.43 -1.78 1.72
C PHE A 40 -8.22 -1.53 2.64
N TRP A 41 -7.70 -2.58 3.29
CA TRP A 41 -6.60 -2.45 4.23
C TRP A 41 -5.28 -1.98 3.59
N GLY A 42 -5.11 -2.25 2.29
CA GLY A 42 -3.98 -1.75 1.51
C GLY A 42 -3.89 -0.22 1.48
N LEU A 43 -5.02 0.48 1.61
CA LEU A 43 -5.04 1.95 1.69
C LEU A 43 -4.24 2.49 2.89
N CYS A 44 -4.12 1.71 3.97
CA CYS A 44 -3.35 2.11 5.15
C CYS A 44 -1.86 2.30 4.84
N ILE A 45 -1.33 1.63 3.81
CA ILE A 45 0.05 1.79 3.35
C ILE A 45 0.30 3.18 2.80
N LEU A 46 -0.70 3.78 2.16
CA LEU A 46 -0.62 5.08 1.48
C LEU A 46 -0.99 6.26 2.38
N ARG A 47 -1.48 6.00 3.60
CA ARG A 47 -1.88 7.06 4.51
C ARG A 47 -0.68 7.82 5.04
N ASN A 48 -0.81 9.13 5.13
CA ASN A 48 0.18 10.01 5.75
C ASN A 48 -0.44 10.95 6.79
N ASP A 49 -1.77 10.93 6.91
CA ASP A 49 -2.52 11.76 7.86
C ASP A 49 -3.88 11.13 8.19
N SER A 50 -4.60 11.71 9.13
CA SER A 50 -5.98 11.36 9.44
C SER A 50 -6.84 12.62 9.56
N ASN A 51 -7.91 12.68 8.77
CA ASN A 51 -8.88 13.76 8.80
C ASN A 51 -10.20 13.28 9.42
N MET A 52 -10.60 13.89 10.53
CA MET A 52 -11.84 13.52 11.25
C MET A 52 -13.05 14.38 10.85
N LYS A 53 -12.85 15.44 10.06
CA LYS A 53 -13.95 16.33 9.65
C LYS A 53 -14.92 15.62 8.71
N GLY A 54 -16.22 15.79 8.96
CA GLY A 54 -17.26 15.23 8.10
C GLY A 54 -17.47 13.73 8.19
N LYS A 55 -16.71 13.02 9.04
CA LYS A 55 -16.83 11.57 9.21
C LYS A 55 -17.95 11.24 10.21
N SER A 56 -18.67 10.14 9.92
CA SER A 56 -19.61 9.52 10.84
C SER A 56 -18.88 8.94 12.07
N PHE A 57 -19.65 8.56 13.10
CA PHE A 57 -19.08 7.94 14.31
C PHE A 57 -18.26 6.68 13.99
N TYR A 58 -18.81 5.79 13.16
CA TYR A 58 -18.12 4.55 12.78
C TYR A 58 -16.86 4.81 11.94
N GLU A 59 -16.91 5.77 11.02
CA GLU A 59 -15.74 6.17 10.24
C GLU A 59 -14.63 6.76 11.10
N LYS A 60 -14.99 7.58 12.10
CA LYS A 60 -14.03 8.13 13.07
C LYS A 60 -13.39 7.02 13.90
N LEU A 61 -14.19 6.06 14.37
CA LEU A 61 -13.70 4.94 15.16
C LEU A 61 -12.75 4.08 14.33
N LEU A 62 -13.14 3.72 13.11
CA LEU A 62 -12.30 2.96 12.19
C LEU A 62 -11.00 3.71 11.89
N SER A 63 -11.08 5.00 11.58
CA SER A 63 -9.92 5.84 11.29
C SER A 63 -8.95 5.93 12.47
N ALA A 64 -9.45 5.96 13.70
CA ALA A 64 -8.61 5.98 14.90
C ALA A 64 -7.92 4.64 15.17
N MET A 65 -8.57 3.52 14.82
CA MET A 65 -8.08 2.16 15.07
C MET A 65 -7.18 1.61 13.97
N THR A 66 -7.26 2.16 12.75
CA THR A 66 -6.47 1.69 11.60
C THR A 66 -5.09 2.35 11.55
N PRO A 67 -4.09 1.65 10.99
CA PRO A 67 -2.76 2.22 10.76
C PRO A 67 -2.82 3.52 9.97
N LYS A 68 -1.98 4.48 10.33
CA LYS A 68 -1.92 5.82 9.72
C LYS A 68 -0.76 5.99 8.74
N GLY A 69 -0.15 4.90 8.37
CA GLY A 69 0.97 4.88 7.43
C GLY A 69 1.70 3.55 7.47
N PRO A 70 2.73 3.38 6.62
CA PRO A 70 3.46 2.12 6.50
C PRO A 70 4.11 1.64 7.80
N GLU A 71 4.59 2.56 8.62
CA GLU A 71 5.29 2.23 9.87
C GLU A 71 4.36 1.66 10.95
N ASP A 72 3.06 1.94 10.88
CA ASP A 72 2.07 1.49 11.85
C ASP A 72 1.48 0.11 11.51
N LEU A 73 1.81 -0.48 10.37
CA LEU A 73 1.25 -1.74 9.93
C LEU A 73 1.68 -2.89 10.84
N PRO A 74 0.74 -3.79 11.23
CA PRO A 74 1.09 -5.01 11.95
C PRO A 74 1.68 -6.06 11.01
N LEU A 75 2.28 -7.11 11.57
CA LEU A 75 2.62 -8.31 10.82
C LEU A 75 1.36 -9.14 10.50
N SER A 76 1.40 -9.88 9.41
CA SER A 76 0.33 -10.80 9.01
C SER A 76 0.21 -12.00 9.95
N LYS A 77 1.34 -12.45 10.50
CA LYS A 77 1.42 -13.57 11.44
C LYS A 77 2.38 -13.24 12.58
N MET A 78 2.14 -13.84 13.75
CA MET A 78 3.00 -13.72 14.93
C MET A 78 3.24 -12.26 15.38
N ASN A 79 2.27 -11.40 15.16
CA ASN A 79 2.42 -9.98 15.53
C ASN A 79 2.45 -9.76 17.05
N PHE A 80 1.68 -10.56 17.83
CA PHE A 80 1.63 -10.52 19.29
C PHE A 80 1.60 -9.10 19.86
N SER A 81 0.62 -8.31 19.45
CA SER A 81 0.48 -6.89 19.85
C SER A 81 1.71 -6.03 19.51
N GLY A 82 2.42 -6.35 18.43
CA GLY A 82 3.57 -5.60 17.93
C GLY A 82 4.93 -6.16 18.36
N ILE A 83 5.00 -7.13 19.26
CA ILE A 83 6.28 -7.74 19.67
C ILE A 83 6.95 -8.43 18.49
N GLY A 84 6.20 -9.23 17.73
CA GLY A 84 6.73 -9.91 16.55
C GLY A 84 7.23 -8.93 15.48
N LYS A 85 6.51 -7.82 15.28
CA LYS A 85 6.97 -6.75 14.38
C LYS A 85 8.28 -6.14 14.86
N ALA A 86 8.39 -5.81 16.14
CA ALA A 86 9.62 -5.27 16.71
C ALA A 86 10.82 -6.19 16.49
N MET A 87 10.64 -7.50 16.72
CA MET A 87 11.67 -8.52 16.44
C MET A 87 12.04 -8.56 14.96
N MET A 88 11.07 -8.50 14.05
CA MET A 88 11.34 -8.47 12.61
C MET A 88 12.13 -7.24 12.20
N LEU A 89 11.78 -6.08 12.73
CA LEU A 89 12.51 -4.84 12.45
C LEU A 89 13.96 -4.89 12.93
N GLU A 90 14.21 -5.49 14.10
CA GLU A 90 15.56 -5.73 14.60
C GLU A 90 16.36 -6.67 13.67
N MET A 91 15.74 -7.77 13.24
CA MET A 91 16.37 -8.68 12.27
C MET A 91 16.65 -8.00 10.92
N MET A 92 15.80 -7.08 10.50
CA MET A 92 16.04 -6.27 9.30
C MET A 92 17.21 -5.31 9.50
N ASP A 93 17.30 -4.66 10.64
CA ASP A 93 18.42 -3.77 10.97
C ASP A 93 19.76 -4.56 11.05
N ASP A 94 19.77 -5.74 11.65
CA ASP A 94 20.95 -6.62 11.72
C ASP A 94 21.45 -7.07 10.34
N ASN A 95 20.55 -7.17 9.36
CA ASN A 95 20.86 -7.53 7.99
C ASN A 95 21.01 -6.33 7.05
N GLU A 96 21.03 -5.11 7.61
CA GLU A 96 21.12 -3.85 6.83
C GLU A 96 20.00 -3.73 5.78
N ALA A 97 18.84 -4.35 6.03
CA ALA A 97 17.71 -4.31 5.11
C ALA A 97 16.96 -2.97 5.20
N PRO A 98 16.58 -2.36 4.07
CA PRO A 98 15.75 -1.15 4.08
C PRO A 98 14.38 -1.43 4.72
N LYS A 99 13.81 -0.41 5.36
CA LYS A 99 12.47 -0.48 5.94
C LYS A 99 11.37 -0.28 4.89
N LEU A 100 10.14 -0.58 5.26
CA LEU A 100 8.99 -0.45 4.36
C LEU A 100 8.87 0.96 3.77
N ILE A 101 9.06 1.99 4.59
CA ILE A 101 9.01 3.38 4.14
C ILE A 101 10.07 3.69 3.08
N ASP A 102 11.25 3.09 3.18
CA ASP A 102 12.32 3.26 2.19
C ASP A 102 11.94 2.64 0.85
N PHE A 103 11.33 1.45 0.86
CA PHE A 103 10.81 0.80 -0.35
C PHE A 103 9.66 1.59 -0.97
N LEU A 104 8.76 2.14 -0.15
CA LEU A 104 7.67 3.01 -0.63
C LEU A 104 8.23 4.26 -1.30
N ASN A 105 9.13 4.97 -0.64
CA ASN A 105 9.75 6.17 -1.19
C ASN A 105 10.57 5.89 -2.45
N SER A 106 11.26 4.75 -2.50
CA SER A 106 11.97 4.30 -3.69
C SER A 106 11.02 4.03 -4.86
N ALA A 107 9.91 3.35 -4.61
CA ALA A 107 8.87 3.09 -5.63
C ALA A 107 8.28 4.40 -6.18
N ARG A 108 8.02 5.37 -5.30
CA ARG A 108 7.56 6.72 -5.68
C ARG A 108 8.56 7.40 -6.62
N LYS A 109 9.84 7.41 -6.25
CA LYS A 109 10.92 8.00 -7.07
C LYS A 109 11.12 7.31 -8.42
N LYS A 110 10.90 6.00 -8.48
CA LYS A 110 11.05 5.19 -9.70
C LYS A 110 9.83 5.26 -10.63
N GLY A 111 8.82 6.03 -10.28
CA GLY A 111 7.66 6.24 -11.12
C GLY A 111 6.65 5.09 -11.12
N VAL A 112 6.58 4.31 -10.04
CA VAL A 112 5.44 3.41 -9.81
C VAL A 112 4.17 4.25 -9.73
N LYS A 113 3.14 3.85 -10.43
CA LYS A 113 1.83 4.52 -10.38
C LYS A 113 0.99 3.95 -9.26
N PHE A 114 0.51 4.83 -8.38
CA PHE A 114 -0.31 4.47 -7.23
C PHE A 114 -1.75 4.88 -7.44
N TYR A 115 -2.66 3.91 -7.30
CA TYR A 115 -4.10 4.14 -7.41
C TYR A 115 -4.81 3.65 -6.15
N SER A 116 -5.85 4.36 -5.75
CA SER A 116 -6.72 3.97 -4.64
C SER A 116 -8.10 3.58 -5.15
N CYS A 117 -8.64 2.49 -4.61
CA CYS A 117 -9.98 2.02 -4.94
C CYS A 117 -11.04 3.00 -4.42
N LYS A 118 -11.82 3.59 -5.32
CA LYS A 118 -12.87 4.55 -4.98
C LYS A 118 -13.86 3.99 -3.95
N LEU A 119 -14.39 2.80 -4.21
CA LEU A 119 -15.37 2.19 -3.31
C LEU A 119 -14.79 1.85 -1.94
N SER A 120 -13.54 1.37 -1.88
CA SER A 120 -12.86 1.10 -0.61
C SER A 120 -12.68 2.37 0.21
N MET A 121 -12.34 3.49 -0.43
CA MET A 121 -12.22 4.79 0.24
C MET A 121 -13.56 5.23 0.82
N GLU A 122 -14.63 5.10 0.06
CA GLU A 122 -15.99 5.45 0.50
C GLU A 122 -16.44 4.59 1.69
N ILE A 123 -16.22 3.28 1.63
CA ILE A 123 -16.60 2.35 2.71
C ILE A 123 -15.80 2.61 3.99
N MET A 124 -14.50 2.83 3.87
CA MET A 124 -13.60 3.04 5.00
C MET A 124 -13.56 4.49 5.51
N GLY A 125 -14.22 5.41 4.81
CA GLY A 125 -14.22 6.83 5.16
C GLY A 125 -12.83 7.47 5.07
N ILE A 126 -12.02 7.06 4.11
CA ILE A 126 -10.69 7.63 3.88
C ILE A 126 -10.77 8.66 2.75
N ASP A 127 -10.40 9.89 3.04
CA ASP A 127 -10.36 10.96 2.06
C ASP A 127 -9.03 10.99 1.31
N LYS A 128 -9.03 11.49 0.09
CA LYS A 128 -7.83 11.60 -0.73
C LYS A 128 -6.70 12.41 -0.05
N ASN A 129 -7.04 13.41 0.72
CA ASN A 129 -6.06 14.23 1.45
C ASN A 129 -5.37 13.52 2.61
N GLU A 130 -5.85 12.34 2.99
CA GLU A 130 -5.21 11.46 3.97
C GLU A 130 -4.16 10.53 3.35
N LEU A 131 -4.05 10.53 2.02
CA LEU A 131 -3.13 9.69 1.25
C LEU A 131 -1.96 10.51 0.71
N ILE A 132 -0.88 9.83 0.32
CA ILE A 132 0.23 10.49 -0.35
C ILE A 132 -0.25 11.19 -1.63
N PRO A 133 0.33 12.36 -1.99
CA PRO A 133 -0.28 13.26 -2.98
C PRO A 133 -0.36 12.71 -4.40
N GLU A 134 0.54 11.82 -4.81
CA GLU A 134 0.57 11.24 -6.16
C GLU A 134 -0.45 10.12 -6.39
N VAL A 135 -1.21 9.71 -5.39
CA VAL A 135 -2.26 8.69 -5.54
C VAL A 135 -3.42 9.25 -6.36
N GLU A 136 -3.84 8.51 -7.37
CA GLU A 136 -5.03 8.79 -8.15
C GLU A 136 -6.16 7.82 -7.78
N ILE A 137 -7.41 8.31 -7.82
CA ILE A 137 -8.58 7.48 -7.52
C ILE A 137 -8.96 6.71 -8.78
N MET A 138 -9.20 5.41 -8.62
CA MET A 138 -9.57 4.50 -9.69
C MET A 138 -10.75 3.64 -9.27
N ASP A 139 -11.70 3.43 -10.16
CA ASP A 139 -12.78 2.47 -9.93
C ASP A 139 -12.41 1.05 -10.41
N ALA A 140 -13.26 0.07 -10.10
CA ALA A 140 -12.99 -1.32 -10.45
C ALA A 140 -12.93 -1.56 -11.97
N GLN A 141 -13.69 -0.81 -12.75
CA GLN A 141 -13.66 -0.94 -14.21
C GLN A 141 -12.34 -0.45 -14.80
N GLN A 142 -11.85 0.66 -14.31
CA GLN A 142 -10.53 1.20 -14.70
C GLN A 142 -9.40 0.26 -14.29
N TYR A 143 -9.48 -0.31 -13.07
CA TYR A 143 -8.52 -1.33 -12.61
C TYR A 143 -8.48 -2.54 -13.53
N LEU A 144 -9.64 -3.09 -13.89
CA LEU A 144 -9.70 -4.27 -14.78
C LEU A 144 -9.14 -3.98 -16.17
N LYS A 145 -9.37 -2.79 -16.71
CA LYS A 145 -8.75 -2.37 -17.98
C LYS A 145 -7.22 -2.35 -17.87
N ASP A 146 -6.69 -1.77 -16.80
CA ASP A 146 -5.25 -1.76 -16.55
C ASP A 146 -4.68 -3.17 -16.37
N ALA A 147 -5.37 -4.04 -15.64
CA ALA A 147 -4.95 -5.42 -15.46
C ALA A 147 -4.96 -6.22 -16.76
N LEU A 148 -5.95 -6.02 -17.63
CA LEU A 148 -6.02 -6.68 -18.95
C LEU A 148 -4.86 -6.30 -19.89
N GLU A 149 -4.31 -5.10 -19.71
CA GLU A 149 -3.16 -4.60 -20.48
C GLU A 149 -1.81 -4.96 -19.83
N SER A 150 -1.83 -5.68 -18.72
CA SER A 150 -0.62 -6.02 -17.96
C SER A 150 -0.17 -7.45 -18.25
N ASP A 151 1.16 -7.64 -18.35
CA ASP A 151 1.78 -8.96 -18.59
C ASP A 151 1.77 -9.84 -17.33
N ILE A 152 1.84 -9.20 -16.14
CA ILE A 152 1.85 -9.86 -14.84
C ILE A 152 0.81 -9.17 -13.96
N GLN A 153 -0.08 -9.97 -13.35
CA GLN A 153 -1.03 -9.49 -12.34
C GLN A 153 -0.79 -10.24 -11.03
N LEU A 154 -0.69 -9.49 -9.95
CA LEU A 154 -0.51 -10.04 -8.60
C LEU A 154 -1.58 -9.49 -7.66
N PHE A 155 -2.09 -10.36 -6.81
CA PHE A 155 -3.00 -10.03 -5.70
C PHE A 155 -2.27 -10.31 -4.38
N VAL A 156 -2.07 -9.27 -3.57
CA VAL A 156 -1.31 -9.34 -2.30
C VAL A 156 -2.15 -8.88 -1.12
#